data_b2b7b4dd3d5a51bdf299d58698c198c1
#
_entry.id   b2b7b4dd3d5a51bdf299d58698c198c1
#
_cell.length_a   1.000
_cell.length_b   1.000
_cell.length_c   1.000
_cell.angle_alpha   90.00
_cell.angle_beta   90.00
_cell.angle_gamma   90.00
#
_symmetry.space_group_name_H-M   'P 1'
#
loop_
_entity.id
_entity.type
_entity.pdbx_description
1 polymer ?
#
loop_
_entity_poly.entity_id
_entity_poly.type
_entity_poly.pdbx_seq_one_letter_code
_entity_poly.pdbx_strand_id
1 'polypeptide(L)'
;MARRRSGIVLRIPSAPRLRWFLAAVLGIPLVVVAALGGYYAVTFSELIEERLHGERDRVLPRVFARPVELWRGQAMSRNQLIERLNDLGYAERARALHPGEFAAARDSIVLIPSTGDDRGHRVVVRLQQPPVAKVADSGSRILVIPDLEVSGKRASRVTLGTPMLTALMRTGRAKRRQVPLEKIPERAVQAVLAIEDR
;
A
#
# COMPACT_ATOMS: atom_id res chain seq x y z
N MET A 1 -79.62 -49.68 14.04
CA MET A 1 -78.44 -49.92 13.17
C MET A 1 -77.26 -49.14 13.69
N ALA A 2 -76.36 -49.77 14.45
CA ALA A 2 -75.21 -49.11 15.04
C ALA A 2 -73.95 -49.64 14.33
N ARG A 3 -73.28 -48.77 13.62
CA ARG A 3 -72.05 -49.03 12.81
C ARG A 3 -70.83 -48.98 13.72
N ARG A 4 -70.30 -50.12 14.12
CA ARG A 4 -69.00 -50.26 14.82
C ARG A 4 -67.89 -49.77 13.93
N ARG A 5 -67.21 -48.67 14.29
CA ARG A 5 -65.92 -48.31 13.70
C ARG A 5 -64.82 -49.08 14.39
N SER A 6 -64.22 -50.05 13.69
CA SER A 6 -63.04 -50.75 14.09
C SER A 6 -61.81 -49.82 13.86
N GLY A 7 -61.34 -49.22 14.92
CA GLY A 7 -60.07 -48.49 14.88
C GLY A 7 -58.89 -49.49 14.80
N ILE A 8 -58.12 -49.42 13.76
CA ILE A 8 -56.85 -50.18 13.63
C ILE A 8 -55.85 -49.52 14.60
N VAL A 9 -55.64 -50.16 15.75
CA VAL A 9 -54.57 -49.75 16.69
C VAL A 9 -53.29 -50.39 16.17
N LEU A 10 -52.43 -49.64 15.55
CA LEU A 10 -51.06 -50.02 15.20
C LEU A 10 -50.29 -50.25 16.53
N ARG A 11 -50.23 -51.48 16.98
CA ARG A 11 -49.34 -51.88 18.07
C ARG A 11 -47.92 -51.89 17.53
N ILE A 12 -47.14 -50.86 17.81
CA ILE A 12 -45.71 -50.82 17.55
C ILE A 12 -45.09 -51.84 18.53
N PRO A 13 -44.42 -52.92 18.06
CA PRO A 13 -43.79 -53.88 18.95
C PRO A 13 -42.68 -53.19 19.76
N SER A 14 -42.82 -53.20 21.07
CA SER A 14 -41.81 -52.67 21.99
C SER A 14 -40.69 -53.70 22.18
N ALA A 15 -39.98 -54.03 21.11
CA ALA A 15 -38.77 -54.83 21.20
C ALA A 15 -37.63 -53.92 21.69
N PRO A 16 -37.06 -54.11 22.89
CA PRO A 16 -35.99 -53.25 23.44
C PRO A 16 -34.79 -53.18 22.47
N ARG A 17 -34.53 -54.20 21.69
CA ARG A 17 -33.47 -54.28 20.68
C ARG A 17 -33.65 -53.27 19.54
N LEU A 18 -34.92 -53.04 19.07
CA LEU A 18 -35.21 -52.08 18.02
C LEU A 18 -34.93 -50.61 18.48
N ARG A 19 -35.27 -50.31 19.72
CA ARG A 19 -34.99 -48.97 20.32
C ARG A 19 -33.50 -48.72 20.44
N TRP A 20 -32.71 -49.69 20.87
CA TRP A 20 -31.27 -49.61 20.93
C TRP A 20 -30.63 -49.49 19.52
N PHE A 21 -31.16 -50.22 18.53
CA PHE A 21 -30.71 -50.14 17.14
C PHE A 21 -31.00 -48.76 16.54
N LEU A 22 -32.19 -48.20 16.77
CA LEU A 22 -32.55 -46.86 16.29
C LEU A 22 -31.73 -45.79 17.02
N ALA A 23 -31.48 -45.95 18.33
CA ALA A 23 -30.62 -45.03 19.08
C ALA A 23 -29.15 -45.07 18.58
N ALA A 24 -28.65 -46.24 18.23
CA ALA A 24 -27.30 -46.37 17.66
C ALA A 24 -27.21 -45.76 16.23
N VAL A 25 -28.19 -46.06 15.38
CA VAL A 25 -28.20 -45.56 13.99
C VAL A 25 -28.33 -44.02 13.90
N LEU A 26 -29.07 -43.39 14.83
CA LEU A 26 -29.21 -41.94 14.88
C LEU A 26 -28.15 -41.28 15.80
N GLY A 27 -27.77 -41.93 16.87
CA GLY A 27 -26.84 -41.37 17.88
C GLY A 27 -25.40 -41.35 17.37
N ILE A 28 -24.94 -42.40 16.69
CA ILE A 28 -23.54 -42.43 16.19
C ILE A 28 -23.27 -41.34 15.16
N PRO A 29 -24.10 -41.13 14.12
CA PRO A 29 -23.87 -40.03 13.19
C PRO A 29 -23.94 -38.67 13.85
N LEU A 30 -24.84 -38.47 14.81
CA LEU A 30 -24.97 -37.22 15.55
C LEU A 30 -23.69 -36.91 16.33
N VAL A 31 -23.13 -37.89 17.03
CA VAL A 31 -21.87 -37.76 17.76
C VAL A 31 -20.70 -37.46 16.79
N VAL A 32 -20.65 -38.14 15.66
CA VAL A 32 -19.61 -37.91 14.67
C VAL A 32 -19.71 -36.49 14.10
N VAL A 33 -20.90 -36.01 13.77
CA VAL A 33 -21.11 -34.63 13.26
C VAL A 33 -20.75 -33.61 14.36
N ALA A 34 -21.13 -33.86 15.60
CA ALA A 34 -20.78 -32.96 16.72
C ALA A 34 -19.25 -32.92 16.95
N ALA A 35 -18.59 -34.08 16.90
CA ALA A 35 -17.13 -34.18 17.04
C ALA A 35 -16.38 -33.48 15.90
N LEU A 36 -16.81 -33.67 14.66
CA LEU A 36 -16.26 -33.00 13.50
C LEU A 36 -16.50 -31.48 13.56
N GLY A 37 -17.71 -31.08 13.94
CA GLY A 37 -18.06 -29.67 14.09
C GLY A 37 -17.21 -28.99 15.18
N GLY A 38 -17.03 -29.65 16.30
CA GLY A 38 -16.16 -29.17 17.39
C GLY A 38 -14.69 -29.09 16.96
N TYR A 39 -14.18 -30.11 16.28
CA TYR A 39 -12.81 -30.08 15.75
C TYR A 39 -12.60 -28.94 14.77
N TYR A 40 -13.48 -28.76 13.80
CA TYR A 40 -13.39 -27.65 12.85
C TYR A 40 -13.56 -26.30 13.53
N ALA A 41 -14.47 -26.16 14.48
CA ALA A 41 -14.66 -24.91 15.20
C ALA A 41 -13.38 -24.47 15.94
N VAL A 42 -12.70 -25.40 16.63
CA VAL A 42 -11.42 -25.11 17.31
C VAL A 42 -10.32 -24.77 16.28
N THR A 43 -10.15 -25.59 15.24
CA THR A 43 -9.10 -25.40 14.24
C THR A 43 -9.29 -24.10 13.47
N PHE A 44 -10.53 -23.75 13.10
CA PHE A 44 -10.80 -22.49 12.39
C PHE A 44 -10.73 -21.28 13.31
N SER A 45 -11.09 -21.39 14.60
CA SER A 45 -10.96 -20.28 15.54
C SER A 45 -9.49 -19.91 15.76
N GLU A 46 -8.60 -20.89 15.92
CA GLU A 46 -7.16 -20.65 16.02
C GLU A 46 -6.60 -19.99 14.74
N LEU A 47 -6.99 -20.48 13.57
CA LEU A 47 -6.56 -19.92 12.28
C LEU A 47 -7.07 -18.49 12.05
N ILE A 48 -8.30 -18.21 12.51
CA ILE A 48 -8.92 -16.89 12.40
C ILE A 48 -8.26 -15.93 13.38
N GLU A 49 -7.99 -16.36 14.61
CA GLU A 49 -7.29 -15.56 15.61
C GLU A 49 -5.87 -15.20 15.17
N GLU A 50 -5.13 -16.17 14.65
CA GLU A 50 -3.80 -15.94 14.11
C GLU A 50 -3.81 -14.94 12.94
N ARG A 51 -4.79 -15.02 12.03
CA ARG A 51 -4.92 -14.09 10.91
C ARG A 51 -5.51 -12.73 11.29
N LEU A 52 -6.43 -12.68 12.27
CA LEU A 52 -7.04 -11.43 12.69
C LEU A 52 -6.15 -10.61 13.63
N HIS A 53 -5.41 -11.28 14.53
CA HIS A 53 -4.60 -10.61 15.54
C HIS A 53 -3.09 -10.64 15.23
N GLY A 54 -2.61 -11.60 14.43
CA GLY A 54 -1.18 -11.78 14.17
C GLY A 54 -0.55 -10.74 13.23
N GLU A 55 -1.27 -10.23 12.25
CA GLU A 55 -0.68 -9.33 11.22
C GLU A 55 -1.23 -7.91 11.22
N ARG A 56 -2.44 -7.66 11.73
CA ARG A 56 -3.06 -6.33 11.67
C ARG A 56 -2.59 -5.36 12.74
N ASP A 57 -2.18 -5.84 13.90
CA ASP A 57 -1.75 -4.99 15.02
C ASP A 57 -0.25 -4.66 15.03
N ARG A 58 0.53 -5.18 14.10
CA ARG A 58 1.87 -4.65 13.86
C ARG A 58 1.76 -3.36 13.07
N VAL A 59 1.28 -2.31 13.70
CA VAL A 59 1.55 -0.94 13.23
C VAL A 59 3.07 -0.82 13.19
N LEU A 60 3.65 -1.11 12.03
CA LEU A 60 5.08 -0.95 11.84
C LEU A 60 5.43 0.49 12.21
N PRO A 61 6.32 0.72 13.18
CA PRO A 61 6.70 2.06 13.57
C PRO A 61 7.16 2.82 12.33
N ARG A 62 6.51 3.95 12.05
CA ARG A 62 6.87 4.81 10.92
C ARG A 62 7.95 5.75 11.40
N VAL A 63 9.16 5.55 10.93
CA VAL A 63 10.29 6.45 11.18
C VAL A 63 10.40 7.40 9.99
N PHE A 64 10.36 8.70 10.28
CA PHE A 64 10.54 9.76 9.30
C PHE A 64 11.92 10.38 9.44
N ALA A 65 12.52 10.79 8.34
CA ALA A 65 13.74 11.60 8.35
C ALA A 65 13.44 13.07 8.72
N ARG A 66 14.45 13.91 8.68
CA ARG A 66 14.23 15.35 8.74
C ARG A 66 13.47 15.84 7.51
N PRO A 67 12.64 16.89 7.63
CA PRO A 67 12.04 17.56 6.49
C PRO A 67 13.09 17.93 5.45
N VAL A 68 12.79 17.68 4.19
CA VAL A 68 13.63 18.11 3.08
C VAL A 68 13.32 19.57 2.79
N GLU A 69 14.32 20.41 2.96
CA GLU A 69 14.22 21.82 2.67
C GLU A 69 15.08 22.18 1.46
N LEU A 70 14.57 23.09 0.65
CA LEU A 70 15.31 23.74 -0.44
C LEU A 70 15.50 25.19 -0.08
N TRP A 71 16.70 25.72 -0.30
CA TRP A 71 16.98 27.14 -0.09
C TRP A 71 17.82 27.70 -1.24
N ARG A 72 17.73 29.02 -1.40
CA ARG A 72 18.56 29.73 -2.38
C ARG A 72 20.03 29.62 -2.05
N GLY A 73 20.86 29.43 -3.05
CA GLY A 73 22.31 29.23 -2.88
C GLY A 73 22.71 27.78 -2.57
N GLN A 74 21.75 26.88 -2.41
CA GLN A 74 22.03 25.47 -2.13
C GLN A 74 22.71 24.82 -3.33
N ALA A 75 23.85 24.18 -3.10
CA ALA A 75 24.53 23.36 -4.09
C ALA A 75 23.86 21.98 -4.18
N MET A 76 23.31 21.63 -5.33
CA MET A 76 22.63 20.35 -5.55
C MET A 76 22.62 20.02 -7.04
N SER A 77 22.88 18.76 -7.39
CA SER A 77 22.69 18.33 -8.78
C SER A 77 21.21 18.14 -9.11
N ARG A 78 20.87 18.26 -10.38
CA ARG A 78 19.50 17.99 -10.87
C ARG A 78 19.04 16.58 -10.48
N ASN A 79 19.92 15.58 -10.65
CA ASN A 79 19.61 14.20 -10.35
C ASN A 79 19.38 13.98 -8.83
N GLN A 80 20.18 14.64 -7.98
CA GLN A 80 19.96 14.62 -6.52
C GLN A 80 18.60 15.20 -6.13
N LEU A 81 18.17 16.30 -6.76
CA LEU A 81 16.85 16.88 -6.48
C LEU A 81 15.74 15.92 -6.93
N ILE A 82 15.84 15.35 -8.14
CA ILE A 82 14.88 14.37 -8.64
C ILE A 82 14.82 13.15 -7.73
N GLU A 83 15.97 12.63 -7.27
CA GLU A 83 16.03 11.50 -6.36
C GLU A 83 15.34 11.79 -5.02
N ARG A 84 15.58 12.97 -4.44
CA ARG A 84 14.91 13.42 -3.21
C ARG A 84 13.39 13.55 -3.39
N LEU A 85 12.93 14.09 -4.54
CA LEU A 85 11.50 14.16 -4.85
C LEU A 85 10.87 12.77 -4.98
N ASN A 86 11.58 11.82 -5.62
CA ASN A 86 11.13 10.43 -5.68
C ASN A 86 11.09 9.76 -4.30
N ASP A 87 12.08 10.01 -3.43
CA ASP A 87 12.10 9.47 -2.07
C ASP A 87 10.96 10.04 -1.21
N LEU A 88 10.51 11.26 -1.50
CA LEU A 88 9.32 11.88 -0.92
C LEU A 88 7.99 11.37 -1.53
N GLY A 89 8.06 10.52 -2.56
CA GLY A 89 6.89 9.97 -3.24
C GLY A 89 6.25 10.89 -4.26
N TYR A 90 6.96 11.90 -4.74
CA TYR A 90 6.48 12.76 -5.82
C TYR A 90 6.47 12.00 -7.15
N ALA A 91 5.43 12.27 -7.96
CA ALA A 91 5.29 11.71 -9.31
C ALA A 91 5.87 12.66 -10.36
N GLU A 92 6.72 12.15 -11.25
CA GLU A 92 7.17 12.91 -12.42
C GLU A 92 6.07 12.96 -13.48
N ARG A 93 5.74 14.17 -13.94
CA ARG A 93 4.73 14.44 -14.97
C ARG A 93 5.30 15.37 -16.04
N ALA A 94 4.64 15.43 -17.19
CA ALA A 94 4.95 16.43 -18.21
C ALA A 94 4.67 17.85 -17.70
N ARG A 95 3.63 18.01 -16.87
CA ARG A 95 3.29 19.23 -16.13
C ARG A 95 2.85 18.86 -14.73
N ALA A 96 3.35 19.56 -13.71
CA ALA A 96 2.89 19.44 -12.34
C ALA A 96 1.60 20.24 -12.17
N LEU A 97 0.48 19.58 -11.88
CA LEU A 97 -0.85 20.18 -11.70
C LEU A 97 -1.42 19.89 -10.32
N HIS A 98 -0.99 18.80 -9.67
CA HIS A 98 -1.52 18.38 -8.38
C HIS A 98 -0.42 18.30 -7.32
N PRO A 99 -0.78 18.43 -6.02
CA PRO A 99 0.17 18.22 -4.92
C PRO A 99 0.85 16.84 -5.01
N GLY A 100 2.16 16.82 -4.83
CA GLY A 100 2.97 15.59 -4.96
C GLY A 100 3.40 15.28 -6.39
N GLU A 101 3.26 16.22 -7.32
CA GLU A 101 3.77 16.10 -8.68
C GLU A 101 4.95 17.03 -8.93
N PHE A 102 5.84 16.63 -9.83
CA PHE A 102 6.88 17.50 -10.35
C PHE A 102 7.07 17.31 -11.87
N ALA A 103 7.54 18.36 -12.51
CA ALA A 103 7.92 18.35 -13.92
C ALA A 103 9.38 18.83 -14.04
N ALA A 104 10.21 18.02 -14.66
CA ALA A 104 11.63 18.28 -14.81
C ALA A 104 11.92 18.82 -16.21
N ALA A 105 12.22 20.12 -16.32
CA ALA A 105 12.73 20.75 -17.52
C ALA A 105 14.29 20.75 -17.52
N ARG A 106 14.89 21.33 -18.56
CA ARG A 106 16.35 21.33 -18.70
C ARG A 106 17.06 22.06 -17.57
N ASP A 107 16.64 23.26 -17.23
CA ASP A 107 17.29 24.18 -16.31
C ASP A 107 16.40 24.53 -15.09
N SER A 108 15.27 23.87 -14.96
CA SER A 108 14.33 24.09 -13.85
C SER A 108 13.53 22.85 -13.51
N ILE A 109 13.08 22.77 -12.27
CA ILE A 109 12.12 21.79 -11.81
C ILE A 109 10.94 22.55 -11.25
N VAL A 110 9.75 22.25 -11.76
CA VAL A 110 8.49 22.75 -11.25
C VAL A 110 7.86 21.66 -10.42
N LEU A 111 7.46 21.97 -9.20
CA LEU A 111 6.83 21.01 -8.30
C LEU A 111 5.69 21.66 -7.51
N ILE A 112 4.79 20.81 -6.99
CA ILE A 112 3.70 21.25 -6.10
C ILE A 112 3.82 20.45 -4.81
N PRO A 113 4.22 21.07 -3.68
CA PRO A 113 4.36 20.40 -2.42
C PRO A 113 3.08 19.70 -1.97
N SER A 114 3.22 18.48 -1.46
CA SER A 114 2.11 17.69 -0.89
C SER A 114 1.91 17.96 0.58
N THR A 115 2.90 18.52 1.26
CA THR A 115 2.93 18.79 2.71
C THR A 115 3.65 20.10 3.00
N GLY A 116 3.51 20.60 4.23
CA GLY A 116 4.13 21.85 4.67
C GLY A 116 3.31 23.09 4.35
N ASP A 117 3.88 24.27 4.64
CA ASP A 117 3.20 25.57 4.50
C ASP A 117 2.94 25.93 3.04
N ASP A 118 3.80 25.45 2.13
CA ASP A 118 3.69 25.69 0.69
C ASP A 118 2.85 24.62 -0.03
N ARG A 119 2.08 23.80 0.69
CA ARG A 119 1.23 22.75 0.09
C ARG A 119 0.31 23.32 -0.96
N GLY A 120 0.30 22.68 -2.12
CA GLY A 120 -0.58 23.04 -3.25
C GLY A 120 -0.12 24.27 -4.03
N HIS A 121 0.93 24.97 -3.57
CA HIS A 121 1.49 26.11 -4.29
C HIS A 121 2.50 25.65 -5.32
N ARG A 122 2.49 26.30 -6.47
CA ARG A 122 3.47 26.01 -7.52
C ARG A 122 4.84 26.55 -7.12
N VAL A 123 5.81 25.65 -6.99
CA VAL A 123 7.21 25.98 -6.69
C VAL A 123 8.04 25.79 -7.95
N VAL A 124 8.84 26.78 -8.29
CA VAL A 124 9.80 26.75 -9.40
C VAL A 124 11.20 26.80 -8.84
N VAL A 125 11.96 25.74 -9.05
CA VAL A 125 13.37 25.63 -8.67
C VAL A 125 14.20 25.81 -9.94
N ARG A 126 14.92 26.92 -10.06
CA ARG A 126 15.87 27.09 -11.15
C ARG A 126 17.22 26.53 -10.75
N LEU A 127 17.89 25.89 -11.67
CA LEU A 127 19.19 25.26 -11.48
C LEU A 127 20.17 25.90 -12.45
N GLN A 128 21.24 26.48 -11.93
CA GLN A 128 22.25 27.14 -12.73
C GLN A 128 23.62 26.56 -12.44
N GLN A 129 24.46 26.47 -13.46
CA GLN A 129 25.84 26.07 -13.28
C GLN A 129 26.60 27.19 -12.54
N PRO A 130 27.32 26.88 -11.42
CA PRO A 130 28.13 27.87 -10.74
C PRO A 130 29.26 28.36 -11.66
N PRO A 131 29.75 29.57 -11.48
CA PRO A 131 30.83 30.11 -12.30
C PRO A 131 32.11 29.27 -12.24
N VAL A 132 32.32 28.52 -11.18
CA VAL A 132 33.39 27.52 -11.09
C VAL A 132 32.71 26.14 -11.06
N ALA A 133 32.88 25.39 -12.13
CA ALA A 133 32.29 24.05 -12.26
C ALA A 133 32.96 23.08 -11.25
N LYS A 134 32.23 22.73 -10.17
CA LYS A 134 32.58 21.62 -9.30
C LYS A 134 31.87 20.36 -9.78
N VAL A 135 32.60 19.29 -9.97
CA VAL A 135 32.05 17.95 -10.24
C VAL A 135 31.93 17.25 -8.90
N ALA A 136 30.76 16.68 -8.59
CA ALA A 136 30.60 15.84 -7.41
C ALA A 136 31.32 14.50 -7.64
N ASP A 137 31.70 13.81 -6.54
CA ASP A 137 32.34 12.48 -6.57
C ASP A 137 31.54 11.44 -7.37
N SER A 138 30.24 11.67 -7.57
CA SER A 138 29.34 10.82 -8.37
C SER A 138 29.36 11.12 -9.89
N GLY A 139 30.26 11.95 -10.39
CA GLY A 139 30.32 12.36 -11.79
C GLY A 139 29.19 13.33 -12.24
N SER A 140 28.29 13.69 -11.34
CA SER A 140 27.20 14.64 -11.62
C SER A 140 27.65 16.09 -11.44
N ARG A 141 27.25 16.97 -12.37
CA ARG A 141 27.53 18.41 -12.24
C ARG A 141 26.81 18.98 -11.03
N ILE A 142 27.53 19.65 -10.16
CA ILE A 142 26.96 20.42 -9.06
C ILE A 142 26.38 21.69 -9.67
N LEU A 143 25.09 21.90 -9.47
CA LEU A 143 24.36 23.09 -9.82
C LEU A 143 24.06 23.87 -8.55
N VAL A 144 23.78 25.15 -8.67
CA VAL A 144 23.32 25.99 -7.56
C VAL A 144 21.87 26.37 -7.85
N ILE A 145 21.07 26.50 -6.81
CA ILE A 145 19.71 27.02 -6.88
C ILE A 145 19.78 28.55 -6.77
N PRO A 146 19.90 29.31 -7.86
CA PRO A 146 20.02 30.77 -7.79
C PRO A 146 18.70 31.40 -7.43
N ASP A 147 17.59 30.76 -7.84
CA ASP A 147 16.27 31.32 -7.67
C ASP A 147 15.26 30.23 -7.30
N LEU A 148 14.44 30.58 -6.32
CA LEU A 148 13.37 29.75 -5.79
C LEU A 148 12.10 30.60 -5.73
N GLU A 149 11.07 30.20 -6.44
CA GLU A 149 9.81 30.92 -6.52
C GLU A 149 8.66 30.06 -6.00
N VAL A 150 7.77 30.65 -5.20
CA VAL A 150 6.51 30.05 -4.75
C VAL A 150 5.37 30.92 -5.25
N SER A 151 4.48 30.37 -6.07
CA SER A 151 3.35 31.09 -6.68
C SER A 151 3.80 32.41 -7.36
N GLY A 152 4.98 32.40 -8.04
CA GLY A 152 5.53 33.56 -8.74
C GLY A 152 6.21 34.59 -7.84
N LYS A 153 6.30 34.36 -6.52
CA LYS A 153 7.04 35.21 -5.60
C LYS A 153 8.36 34.54 -5.21
N ARG A 154 9.42 35.34 -5.09
CA ARG A 154 10.72 34.81 -4.64
C ARG A 154 10.64 34.34 -3.19
N ALA A 155 11.10 33.12 -2.95
CA ALA A 155 11.20 32.52 -1.63
C ALA A 155 12.67 32.28 -1.27
N SER A 156 12.99 32.40 0.01
CA SER A 156 14.32 32.07 0.54
C SER A 156 14.46 30.56 0.80
N ARG A 157 13.36 29.91 1.17
CA ARG A 157 13.29 28.50 1.58
C ARG A 157 11.92 27.92 1.25
N VAL A 158 11.87 26.63 0.96
CA VAL A 158 10.65 25.83 0.75
C VAL A 158 10.85 24.48 1.44
N THR A 159 9.83 24.02 2.16
CA THR A 159 9.81 22.70 2.80
C THR A 159 8.98 21.73 1.96
N LEU A 160 9.59 20.61 1.55
CA LEU A 160 8.97 19.63 0.66
C LEU A 160 8.27 18.49 1.39
N GLY A 161 8.58 18.28 2.66
CA GLY A 161 8.04 17.20 3.48
C GLY A 161 9.12 16.28 4.04
N THR A 162 8.69 15.23 4.72
CA THR A 162 9.56 14.29 5.44
C THR A 162 9.58 12.94 4.73
N PRO A 163 10.73 12.45 4.25
CA PRO A 163 10.82 11.13 3.66
C PRO A 163 10.64 10.04 4.74
N MET A 164 9.92 8.98 4.41
CA MET A 164 9.67 7.85 5.29
C MET A 164 10.84 6.87 5.23
N LEU A 165 11.60 6.76 6.31
CA LEU A 165 12.76 5.86 6.42
C LEU A 165 12.36 4.40 6.52
N THR A 166 11.23 4.07 7.13
CA THR A 166 10.76 2.67 7.27
C THR A 166 10.47 1.99 5.95
N ALA A 167 10.18 2.74 4.89
CA ALA A 167 10.07 2.18 3.54
C ALA A 167 11.41 1.63 3.02
N LEU A 168 12.54 2.15 3.52
CA LEU A 168 13.89 1.72 3.16
C LEU A 168 14.36 0.49 3.96
N MET A 169 13.72 0.20 5.10
CA MET A 169 14.09 -0.90 6.02
C MET A 169 13.32 -2.20 5.77
N ARG A 170 12.31 -2.20 4.92
CA ARG A 170 11.60 -3.44 4.56
C ARG A 170 12.54 -4.34 3.78
N THR A 171 12.47 -5.64 4.08
CA THR A 171 13.36 -6.74 3.65
C THR A 171 13.64 -6.86 2.14
N GLY A 172 13.19 -5.93 1.32
CA GLY A 172 13.43 -5.91 -0.11
C GLY A 172 14.03 -4.62 -0.65
N ARG A 173 14.38 -3.62 0.19
CA ARG A 173 14.82 -2.28 -0.28
C ARG A 173 13.99 -1.74 -1.45
N ALA A 174 12.69 -2.06 -1.48
CA ALA A 174 11.83 -1.69 -2.58
C ALA A 174 11.60 -0.17 -2.59
N LYS A 175 12.39 0.53 -3.36
CA LYS A 175 12.09 1.93 -3.71
C LYS A 175 10.88 1.92 -4.65
N ARG A 176 9.74 2.35 -4.18
CA ARG A 176 8.56 2.56 -5.04
C ARG A 176 8.70 3.93 -5.70
N ARG A 177 8.89 3.92 -7.01
CA ARG A 177 8.91 5.11 -7.83
C ARG A 177 7.63 5.16 -8.64
N GLN A 178 6.93 6.29 -8.61
CA GLN A 178 5.79 6.51 -9.51
C GLN A 178 6.33 6.88 -10.89
N VAL A 179 6.05 6.04 -11.86
CA VAL A 179 6.45 6.23 -13.25
C VAL A 179 5.17 6.43 -14.07
N PRO A 180 5.08 7.47 -14.92
CA PRO A 180 3.95 7.62 -15.82
C PRO A 180 3.89 6.46 -16.82
N LEU A 181 2.67 6.08 -17.23
CA LEU A 181 2.42 4.91 -18.08
C LEU A 181 3.22 4.97 -19.39
N GLU A 182 3.37 6.15 -19.95
CA GLU A 182 4.11 6.40 -21.21
C GLU A 182 5.60 6.07 -21.13
N LYS A 183 6.16 6.01 -19.91
CA LYS A 183 7.56 5.62 -19.66
C LYS A 183 7.72 4.12 -19.38
N ILE A 184 6.63 3.37 -19.29
CA ILE A 184 6.67 1.92 -19.08
C ILE A 184 6.73 1.25 -20.46
N PRO A 185 7.70 0.35 -20.69
CA PRO A 185 7.76 -0.39 -21.94
C PRO A 185 6.46 -1.16 -22.20
N GLU A 186 5.92 -1.10 -23.40
CA GLU A 186 4.66 -1.72 -23.78
C GLU A 186 4.62 -3.22 -23.47
N ARG A 187 5.75 -3.92 -23.66
CA ARG A 187 5.87 -5.36 -23.27
C ARG A 187 5.63 -5.63 -21.80
N ALA A 188 6.01 -4.69 -20.90
CA ALA A 188 5.76 -4.85 -19.48
C ALA A 188 4.27 -4.67 -19.15
N VAL A 189 3.60 -3.72 -19.83
CA VAL A 189 2.16 -3.52 -19.69
C VAL A 189 1.40 -4.75 -20.19
N GLN A 190 1.77 -5.28 -21.36
CA GLN A 190 1.17 -6.48 -21.93
C GLN A 190 1.39 -7.71 -21.04
N ALA A 191 2.55 -7.85 -20.41
CA ALA A 191 2.83 -8.97 -19.52
C ALA A 191 1.94 -8.93 -18.26
N VAL A 192 1.68 -7.74 -17.70
CA VAL A 192 0.78 -7.60 -16.55
C VAL A 192 -0.65 -7.92 -16.94
N LEU A 193 -1.14 -7.37 -18.06
CA LEU A 193 -2.50 -7.63 -18.55
C LEU A 193 -2.72 -9.12 -18.86
N ALA A 194 -1.74 -9.80 -19.44
CA ALA A 194 -1.83 -11.24 -19.73
C ALA A 194 -1.90 -12.14 -18.48
N ILE A 195 -1.45 -11.64 -17.32
CA ILE A 195 -1.52 -12.36 -16.04
C ILE A 195 -2.87 -12.11 -15.36
N GLU A 196 -3.40 -10.89 -15.45
CA GLU A 196 -4.65 -10.53 -14.80
C GLU A 196 -5.91 -10.98 -15.55
N ASP A 197 -5.84 -11.16 -16.87
CA ASP A 197 -6.96 -11.60 -17.74
C ASP A 197 -7.11 -13.14 -17.84
N ARG A 198 -6.66 -13.90 -16.85
CA ARG A 198 -6.82 -15.37 -16.79
C ARG A 198 -8.00 -15.82 -15.97
#